data_6f79e80a840f7d203e481d777d39ec99
#
_entry.id   6f79e80a840f7d203e481d777d39ec99
#
_cell.length_a   1.000
_cell.length_b   1.000
_cell.length_c   1.000
_cell.angle_alpha   90.00
_cell.angle_beta   90.00
_cell.angle_gamma   90.00
#
_symmetry.space_group_name_H-M   'P 1'
#
loop_
_entity.id
_entity.type
_entity.pdbx_description
1 polymer ?
#
loop_
_entity_poly.entity_id
_entity_poly.type
_entity_poly.pdbx_seq_one_letter_code
_entity_poly.pdbx_strand_id
1 'polypeptide(L)'
;KKLDLPRASENPIATKYLQKRKIDPSKFYFTKEFQKWTNTHKQTFSTIHRDESRVIIPLHDTDKNLIGFQGRSLGPNSVKYITVMLNEDAPKIYGLDKIDETKPIYIVEGPFDSHFVDNAVAMAGSDLDIRPFNWSDYIWVFDNEPRNREIVKRISNTIDKGDQVIIWPTQVNEKDINDMALAGHDIMSILKLNTYSGLEAKVKFNNWKKV
;
A
#
# COMPACT_ATOMS: atom_id res chain seq x y z
N LYS A 1 -18.57 2.79 11.24
CA LYS A 1 -18.80 1.36 11.55
C LYS A 1 -17.51 0.81 12.15
N LYS A 2 -17.62 -0.01 13.22
CA LYS A 2 -16.49 -0.82 13.71
C LYS A 2 -16.45 -2.14 12.95
N LEU A 3 -15.25 -2.64 12.66
CA LEU A 3 -15.07 -4.02 12.23
C LEU A 3 -15.30 -4.93 13.45
N ASP A 4 -16.28 -5.82 13.36
CA ASP A 4 -16.55 -6.82 14.40
C ASP A 4 -15.67 -8.05 14.16
N LEU A 5 -14.38 -7.88 14.42
CA LEU A 5 -13.34 -8.89 14.24
C LEU A 5 -12.30 -8.83 15.35
N PRO A 6 -11.69 -9.95 15.71
CA PRO A 6 -10.52 -9.97 16.59
C PRO A 6 -9.34 -9.26 15.93
N ARG A 7 -8.46 -8.69 16.75
CA ARG A 7 -7.18 -8.18 16.27
C ARG A 7 -6.31 -9.31 15.71
N ALA A 8 -5.50 -9.01 14.71
CA ALA A 8 -4.56 -9.99 14.17
C ALA A 8 -3.55 -10.47 15.23
N SER A 9 -3.27 -9.66 16.26
CA SER A 9 -2.44 -10.03 17.42
C SER A 9 -3.07 -11.14 18.31
N GLU A 10 -4.36 -11.36 18.20
CA GLU A 10 -5.07 -12.41 18.94
C GLU A 10 -5.08 -13.76 18.20
N ASN A 11 -4.57 -13.80 16.96
CA ASN A 11 -4.50 -15.00 16.15
C ASN A 11 -3.04 -15.39 15.89
N PRO A 12 -2.57 -16.59 16.28
CA PRO A 12 -1.17 -16.99 16.15
C PRO A 12 -0.65 -17.01 14.71
N ILE A 13 -1.49 -17.40 13.75
CA ILE A 13 -1.11 -17.47 12.33
C ILE A 13 -0.91 -16.06 11.76
N ALA A 14 -1.86 -15.15 12.00
CA ALA A 14 -1.79 -13.77 11.56
C ALA A 14 -0.63 -13.03 12.25
N THR A 15 -0.45 -13.24 13.56
CA THR A 15 0.66 -12.69 14.34
C THR A 15 2.01 -13.10 13.75
N LYS A 16 2.23 -14.40 13.55
CA LYS A 16 3.47 -14.91 12.96
C LYS A 16 3.73 -14.35 11.56
N TYR A 17 2.68 -14.26 10.74
CA TYR A 17 2.76 -13.73 9.39
C TYR A 17 3.21 -12.26 9.37
N LEU A 18 2.62 -11.41 10.22
CA LEU A 18 2.91 -9.98 10.30
C LEU A 18 4.27 -9.71 10.97
N GLN A 19 4.58 -10.43 12.06
CA GLN A 19 5.87 -10.30 12.74
C GLN A 19 7.06 -10.67 11.85
N LYS A 20 6.91 -11.72 10.99
CA LYS A 20 7.93 -12.05 9.99
C LYS A 20 8.21 -10.89 9.03
N ARG A 21 7.25 -10.01 8.85
CA ARG A 21 7.34 -8.80 8.01
C ARG A 21 7.73 -7.55 8.81
N LYS A 22 8.06 -7.68 10.10
CA LYS A 22 8.31 -6.58 11.05
C LYS A 22 7.13 -5.60 11.17
N ILE A 23 5.90 -6.09 11.00
CA ILE A 23 4.66 -5.31 11.07
C ILE A 23 3.94 -5.64 12.38
N ASP A 24 3.44 -4.61 13.07
CA ASP A 24 2.70 -4.73 14.32
C ASP A 24 1.30 -5.35 14.07
N PRO A 25 1.03 -6.58 14.57
CA PRO A 25 -0.25 -7.25 14.35
C PRO A 25 -1.44 -6.54 15.00
N SER A 26 -1.22 -5.71 16.02
CA SER A 26 -2.30 -5.00 16.72
C SER A 26 -3.01 -3.95 15.87
N LYS A 27 -2.39 -3.52 14.75
CA LYS A 27 -2.94 -2.52 13.83
C LYS A 27 -3.97 -3.09 12.85
N PHE A 28 -4.05 -4.41 12.75
CA PHE A 28 -4.89 -5.11 11.79
C PHE A 28 -5.88 -6.04 12.48
N TYR A 29 -6.82 -6.60 11.68
CA TYR A 29 -7.78 -7.58 12.13
C TYR A 29 -7.58 -8.89 11.39
N PHE A 30 -8.28 -9.94 11.84
CA PHE A 30 -8.18 -11.26 11.23
C PHE A 30 -9.55 -11.89 11.10
N THR A 31 -9.80 -12.54 9.97
CA THR A 31 -10.96 -13.43 9.78
C THR A 31 -10.53 -14.78 9.26
N LYS A 32 -11.21 -15.84 9.69
CA LYS A 32 -11.02 -17.20 9.15
C LYS A 32 -11.76 -17.41 7.85
N GLU A 33 -12.88 -16.71 7.65
CA GLU A 33 -13.81 -16.86 6.53
C GLU A 33 -14.07 -15.48 5.92
N PHE A 34 -13.17 -15.05 5.04
CA PHE A 34 -13.18 -13.71 4.49
C PHE A 34 -14.44 -13.37 3.69
N GLN A 35 -14.85 -14.27 2.81
CA GLN A 35 -15.98 -14.02 1.91
C GLN A 35 -17.31 -13.97 2.69
N LYS A 36 -17.52 -14.91 3.61
CA LYS A 36 -18.71 -14.93 4.47
C LYS A 36 -18.76 -13.68 5.34
N TRP A 37 -17.66 -13.36 6.00
CA TRP A 37 -17.58 -12.17 6.84
C TRP A 37 -17.81 -10.89 6.02
N THR A 38 -17.22 -10.75 4.84
CA THR A 38 -17.44 -9.62 3.95
C THR A 38 -18.92 -9.46 3.62
N ASN A 39 -19.62 -10.53 3.28
CA ASN A 39 -21.04 -10.49 2.93
C ASN A 39 -21.94 -10.06 4.11
N THR A 40 -21.50 -10.13 5.35
CA THR A 40 -22.25 -9.54 6.49
C THR A 40 -22.19 -8.02 6.52
N HIS A 41 -21.20 -7.41 5.85
CA HIS A 41 -21.01 -5.96 5.77
C HIS A 41 -21.50 -5.39 4.46
N LYS A 42 -21.21 -6.10 3.38
CA LYS A 42 -21.59 -5.76 2.00
C LYS A 42 -21.66 -7.03 1.18
N GLN A 43 -22.81 -7.29 0.54
CA GLN A 43 -22.98 -8.40 -0.38
C GLN A 43 -22.02 -8.23 -1.56
N THR A 44 -20.92 -8.98 -1.58
CA THR A 44 -19.84 -8.90 -2.57
C THR A 44 -19.67 -10.21 -3.31
N PHE A 45 -19.79 -11.33 -2.61
CA PHE A 45 -19.57 -12.66 -3.16
C PHE A 45 -20.91 -13.38 -3.33
N SER A 46 -21.31 -13.65 -4.60
CA SER A 46 -22.56 -14.34 -4.92
C SER A 46 -22.52 -15.82 -4.58
N THR A 47 -21.34 -16.45 -4.69
CA THR A 47 -21.10 -17.86 -4.42
C THR A 47 -19.80 -18.03 -3.64
N ILE A 48 -19.85 -18.80 -2.55
CA ILE A 48 -18.71 -19.10 -1.70
C ILE A 48 -18.39 -20.58 -1.82
N HIS A 49 -17.43 -20.94 -2.67
CA HIS A 49 -16.98 -22.33 -2.84
C HIS A 49 -15.85 -22.70 -1.88
N ARG A 50 -14.87 -21.80 -1.75
CA ARG A 50 -13.76 -21.91 -0.81
C ARG A 50 -13.56 -20.56 -0.15
N ASP A 51 -13.76 -20.51 1.14
CA ASP A 51 -13.43 -19.34 1.92
C ASP A 51 -12.04 -19.50 2.56
N GLU A 52 -11.35 -18.41 2.74
CA GLU A 52 -9.99 -18.42 3.24
C GLU A 52 -9.79 -17.37 4.34
N SER A 53 -8.83 -17.66 5.20
CA SER A 53 -8.43 -16.70 6.22
C SER A 53 -7.61 -15.54 5.61
N ARG A 54 -7.90 -14.32 6.08
CA ARG A 54 -7.18 -13.11 5.67
C ARG A 54 -6.90 -12.18 6.83
N VAL A 55 -5.80 -11.46 6.73
CA VAL A 55 -5.58 -10.23 7.51
C VAL A 55 -6.43 -9.14 6.91
N ILE A 56 -7.18 -8.42 7.75
CA ILE A 56 -8.04 -7.32 7.33
C ILE A 56 -7.37 -5.99 7.66
N ILE A 57 -7.21 -5.18 6.63
CA ILE A 57 -6.59 -3.86 6.65
C ILE A 57 -7.71 -2.84 6.49
N PRO A 58 -8.11 -2.11 7.55
CA PRO A 58 -9.19 -1.13 7.45
C PRO A 58 -8.75 0.10 6.67
N LEU A 59 -9.64 0.63 5.84
CA LEU A 59 -9.48 1.89 5.14
C LEU A 59 -10.35 2.94 5.84
N HIS A 60 -9.74 4.04 6.25
CA HIS A 60 -10.42 5.15 6.91
C HIS A 60 -10.27 6.43 6.08
N ASP A 61 -11.29 7.29 6.13
CA ASP A 61 -11.18 8.66 5.62
C ASP A 61 -10.42 9.57 6.61
N THR A 62 -10.27 10.84 6.27
CA THR A 62 -9.62 11.85 7.12
C THR A 62 -10.31 12.05 8.47
N ASP A 63 -11.62 11.79 8.55
CA ASP A 63 -12.43 11.88 9.76
C ASP A 63 -12.44 10.57 10.57
N LYS A 64 -11.60 9.59 10.19
CA LYS A 64 -11.49 8.25 10.80
C LYS A 64 -12.74 7.39 10.66
N ASN A 65 -13.62 7.69 9.71
CA ASN A 65 -14.73 6.80 9.38
C ASN A 65 -14.23 5.63 8.56
N LEU A 66 -14.73 4.42 8.85
CA LEU A 66 -14.42 3.24 8.07
C LEU A 66 -15.14 3.31 6.72
N ILE A 67 -14.37 3.45 5.64
CA ILE A 67 -14.86 3.57 4.25
C ILE A 67 -14.72 2.28 3.45
N GLY A 68 -13.90 1.35 3.91
CA GLY A 68 -13.66 0.08 3.25
C GLY A 68 -12.62 -0.75 3.99
N PHE A 69 -12.22 -1.84 3.38
CA PHE A 69 -11.14 -2.68 3.89
C PHE A 69 -10.48 -3.48 2.76
N GLN A 70 -9.24 -3.91 3.01
CA GLN A 70 -8.58 -4.93 2.20
C GLN A 70 -8.40 -6.22 2.97
N GLY A 71 -8.66 -7.35 2.29
CA GLY A 71 -8.32 -8.68 2.76
C GLY A 71 -6.99 -9.14 2.17
N ARG A 72 -5.93 -9.22 2.99
CA ARG A 72 -4.61 -9.74 2.60
C ARG A 72 -4.56 -11.25 2.78
N SER A 73 -4.29 -12.00 1.71
CA SER A 73 -4.05 -13.44 1.78
C SER A 73 -2.80 -13.78 2.60
N LEU A 74 -2.86 -14.88 3.33
CA LEU A 74 -1.73 -15.43 4.08
C LEU A 74 -0.94 -16.47 3.27
N GLY A 75 -1.54 -17.00 2.19
CA GLY A 75 -0.96 -18.05 1.34
C GLY A 75 -0.56 -17.55 -0.04
N PRO A 76 0.31 -18.32 -0.74
CA PRO A 76 0.81 -17.95 -2.06
C PRO A 76 -0.20 -18.17 -3.21
N ASN A 77 -1.20 -19.03 -3.00
CA ASN A 77 -2.09 -19.52 -4.05
C ASN A 77 -3.40 -18.74 -4.20
N SER A 78 -3.51 -17.59 -3.52
CA SER A 78 -4.71 -16.75 -3.53
C SER A 78 -4.39 -15.36 -4.06
N VAL A 79 -5.43 -14.67 -4.52
CA VAL A 79 -5.32 -13.24 -4.86
C VAL A 79 -4.76 -12.48 -3.65
N LYS A 80 -3.64 -11.82 -3.86
CA LYS A 80 -2.82 -11.19 -2.82
C LYS A 80 -3.64 -10.20 -1.97
N TYR A 81 -4.40 -9.32 -2.62
CA TYR A 81 -5.29 -8.36 -1.98
C TYR A 81 -6.67 -8.38 -2.62
N ILE A 82 -7.71 -8.31 -1.81
CA ILE A 82 -9.09 -8.06 -2.25
C ILE A 82 -9.56 -6.81 -1.53
N THR A 83 -9.91 -5.77 -2.28
CA THR A 83 -10.43 -4.51 -1.73
C THR A 83 -11.94 -4.50 -1.80
N VAL A 84 -12.58 -4.14 -0.69
CA VAL A 84 -14.03 -3.98 -0.57
C VAL A 84 -14.34 -2.59 -0.04
N MET A 85 -15.01 -1.77 -0.83
CA MET A 85 -15.42 -0.44 -0.42
C MET A 85 -16.83 -0.49 0.17
N LEU A 86 -16.98 0.05 1.39
CA LEU A 86 -18.28 0.24 2.04
C LEU A 86 -18.95 1.54 1.55
N ASN A 87 -18.13 2.53 1.20
CA ASN A 87 -18.52 3.73 0.47
C ASN A 87 -17.84 3.69 -0.90
N GLU A 88 -18.64 3.51 -1.98
CA GLU A 88 -18.10 3.37 -3.35
C GLU A 88 -17.47 4.67 -3.88
N ASP A 89 -17.92 5.82 -3.38
CA ASP A 89 -17.44 7.14 -3.80
C ASP A 89 -16.13 7.52 -3.08
N ALA A 90 -15.76 6.76 -2.04
CA ALA A 90 -14.55 7.02 -1.28
C ALA A 90 -13.28 6.56 -2.02
N PRO A 91 -12.16 7.25 -1.85
CA PRO A 91 -10.90 6.86 -2.48
C PRO A 91 -10.37 5.53 -1.92
N LYS A 92 -9.84 4.69 -2.80
CA LYS A 92 -9.20 3.41 -2.44
C LYS A 92 -7.78 3.66 -1.95
N ILE A 93 -7.67 4.18 -0.73
CA ILE A 93 -6.40 4.58 -0.12
C ILE A 93 -6.35 4.17 1.35
N TYR A 94 -5.18 3.73 1.79
CA TYR A 94 -4.89 3.40 3.18
C TYR A 94 -4.07 4.49 3.82
N GLY A 95 -4.38 4.84 5.08
CA GLY A 95 -3.56 5.73 5.90
C GLY A 95 -3.96 7.20 5.85
N LEU A 96 -5.05 7.59 5.17
CA LEU A 96 -5.55 8.98 5.13
C LEU A 96 -5.77 9.59 6.53
N ASP A 97 -6.20 8.78 7.49
CA ASP A 97 -6.48 9.18 8.86
C ASP A 97 -5.24 9.51 9.70
N LYS A 98 -4.04 9.37 9.13
CA LYS A 98 -2.75 9.46 9.85
C LYS A 98 -1.78 10.47 9.26
N ILE A 99 -2.07 11.03 8.10
CA ILE A 99 -1.15 11.95 7.44
C ILE A 99 -1.15 13.34 8.07
N ASP A 100 -0.01 13.99 7.99
CA ASP A 100 0.22 15.39 8.32
C ASP A 100 0.47 16.14 6.99
N GLU A 101 -0.52 16.89 6.53
CA GLU A 101 -0.46 17.62 5.24
C GLU A 101 0.55 18.78 5.24
N THR A 102 1.13 19.10 6.39
CA THR A 102 2.21 20.10 6.49
C THR A 102 3.59 19.54 6.14
N LYS A 103 3.67 18.24 5.88
CA LYS A 103 4.90 17.50 5.55
C LYS A 103 4.76 16.78 4.22
N PRO A 104 5.87 16.43 3.55
CA PRO A 104 5.82 15.60 2.36
C PRO A 104 5.06 14.31 2.60
N ILE A 105 4.12 13.99 1.71
CA ILE A 105 3.30 12.77 1.78
C ILE A 105 3.86 11.75 0.79
N TYR A 106 4.27 10.60 1.28
CA TYR A 106 4.74 9.51 0.43
C TYR A 106 3.56 8.60 0.03
N ILE A 107 3.44 8.34 -1.28
CA ILE A 107 2.38 7.49 -1.84
C ILE A 107 3.01 6.17 -2.27
N VAL A 108 2.84 5.12 -1.49
CA VAL A 108 3.42 3.79 -1.74
C VAL A 108 2.39 2.83 -2.34
N GLU A 109 2.84 1.70 -2.91
CA GLU A 109 1.94 0.74 -3.56
C GLU A 109 1.14 -0.12 -2.57
N GLY A 110 1.73 -0.53 -1.47
CA GLY A 110 1.11 -1.47 -0.54
C GLY A 110 0.94 -0.93 0.89
N PRO A 111 -0.17 -1.28 1.58
CA PRO A 111 -0.37 -0.86 2.97
C PRO A 111 0.75 -1.32 3.91
N PHE A 112 1.37 -2.47 3.65
CA PHE A 112 2.47 -2.95 4.48
C PHE A 112 3.74 -2.11 4.31
N ASP A 113 4.01 -1.62 3.09
CA ASP A 113 5.15 -0.75 2.80
C ASP A 113 5.06 0.58 3.54
N SER A 114 3.83 1.13 3.66
CA SER A 114 3.60 2.40 4.36
C SER A 114 3.99 2.38 5.84
N HIS A 115 4.13 1.19 6.46
CA HIS A 115 4.55 1.08 7.85
C HIS A 115 6.04 1.39 8.09
N PHE A 116 6.83 1.47 7.03
CA PHE A 116 8.26 1.77 7.05
C PHE A 116 8.59 3.17 6.53
N VAL A 117 7.57 3.94 6.20
CA VAL A 117 7.70 5.28 5.62
C VAL A 117 6.95 6.29 6.47
N ASP A 118 7.64 7.33 6.89
CA ASP A 118 7.02 8.43 7.63
C ASP A 118 6.01 9.16 6.75
N ASN A 119 4.85 9.52 7.32
CA ASN A 119 3.83 10.30 6.65
C ASN A 119 3.40 9.71 5.29
N ALA A 120 3.07 8.43 5.27
CA ALA A 120 2.73 7.70 4.05
C ALA A 120 1.27 7.29 3.96
N VAL A 121 0.76 7.30 2.74
CA VAL A 121 -0.46 6.61 2.32
C VAL A 121 -0.11 5.47 1.38
N ALA A 122 -1.00 4.48 1.26
CA ALA A 122 -0.81 3.40 0.31
C ALA A 122 -2.02 3.26 -0.62
N MET A 123 -1.74 2.92 -1.88
CA MET A 123 -2.78 2.57 -2.83
C MET A 123 -3.50 1.28 -2.41
N ALA A 124 -4.81 1.31 -2.39
CA ALA A 124 -5.65 0.13 -2.15
C ALA A 124 -6.38 -0.33 -3.42
N GLY A 125 -5.89 0.09 -4.57
CA GLY A 125 -6.38 -0.23 -5.91
C GLY A 125 -5.33 0.11 -6.96
N SER A 126 -5.59 -0.26 -8.22
CA SER A 126 -4.66 0.01 -9.35
C SER A 126 -4.56 1.48 -9.72
N ASP A 127 -5.67 2.23 -9.54
CA ASP A 127 -5.78 3.61 -9.96
C ASP A 127 -6.11 4.50 -8.77
N LEU A 128 -5.20 5.41 -8.46
CA LEU A 128 -5.38 6.41 -7.43
C LEU A 128 -5.38 7.81 -8.05
N ASP A 129 -6.50 8.52 -7.89
CA ASP A 129 -6.58 9.95 -8.17
C ASP A 129 -6.38 10.74 -6.88
N ILE A 130 -5.28 11.48 -6.79
CA ILE A 130 -4.94 12.31 -5.62
C ILE A 130 -5.40 13.77 -5.77
N ARG A 131 -5.87 14.18 -6.95
CA ARG A 131 -6.29 15.58 -7.21
C ARG A 131 -7.35 16.09 -6.21
N PRO A 132 -8.32 15.26 -5.76
CA PRO A 132 -9.33 15.72 -4.80
C PRO A 132 -8.76 16.14 -3.44
N PHE A 133 -7.55 15.67 -3.07
CA PHE A 133 -6.93 15.99 -1.78
C PHE A 133 -6.21 17.33 -1.77
N ASN A 134 -5.88 17.90 -2.95
CA ASN A 134 -5.15 19.15 -3.09
C ASN A 134 -3.83 19.22 -2.29
N TRP A 135 -3.15 18.08 -2.11
CA TRP A 135 -1.86 18.04 -1.44
C TRP A 135 -0.82 18.85 -2.20
N SER A 136 -0.09 19.69 -1.49
CA SER A 136 0.93 20.57 -2.08
C SER A 136 2.29 19.90 -2.25
N ASP A 137 2.60 18.92 -1.42
CA ASP A 137 3.88 18.20 -1.43
C ASP A 137 3.66 16.69 -1.26
N TYR A 138 3.84 15.96 -2.34
CA TYR A 138 3.69 14.50 -2.37
C TYR A 138 4.70 13.84 -3.30
N ILE A 139 5.06 12.60 -2.97
CA ILE A 139 6.11 11.85 -3.64
C ILE A 139 5.61 10.44 -3.94
N TRP A 140 5.62 10.04 -5.20
CA TRP A 140 5.26 8.70 -5.63
C TRP A 140 6.40 7.72 -5.37
N VAL A 141 6.08 6.58 -4.78
CA VAL A 141 7.03 5.51 -4.47
C VAL A 141 6.48 4.20 -5.02
N PHE A 142 6.94 3.83 -6.21
CA PHE A 142 6.58 2.58 -6.86
C PHE A 142 7.56 1.47 -6.48
N ASP A 143 7.16 0.21 -6.65
CA ASP A 143 8.02 -0.95 -6.45
C ASP A 143 9.31 -0.86 -7.30
N ASN A 144 10.41 -1.42 -6.80
CA ASN A 144 11.68 -1.45 -7.50
C ASN A 144 11.72 -2.60 -8.53
N GLU A 145 10.90 -2.47 -9.56
CA GLU A 145 10.76 -3.47 -10.64
C GLU A 145 11.11 -2.90 -12.02
N PRO A 146 12.40 -2.66 -12.33
CA PRO A 146 12.81 -1.99 -13.58
C PRO A 146 12.52 -2.80 -14.86
N ARG A 147 12.14 -4.08 -14.74
CA ARG A 147 11.70 -4.95 -15.83
C ARG A 147 10.19 -5.10 -15.96
N ASN A 148 9.43 -4.58 -15.02
CA ASN A 148 7.96 -4.60 -15.04
C ASN A 148 7.44 -3.44 -15.88
N ARG A 149 6.89 -3.74 -17.06
CA ARG A 149 6.41 -2.72 -18.00
C ARG A 149 5.33 -1.82 -17.43
N GLU A 150 4.49 -2.36 -16.53
CA GLU A 150 3.44 -1.57 -15.89
C GLU A 150 4.04 -0.53 -14.92
N ILE A 151 4.97 -0.94 -14.05
CA ILE A 151 5.66 -0.04 -13.13
C ILE A 151 6.46 1.01 -13.91
N VAL A 152 7.20 0.59 -14.93
CA VAL A 152 7.97 1.51 -15.81
C VAL A 152 7.04 2.55 -16.45
N LYS A 153 5.86 2.14 -16.95
CA LYS A 153 4.86 3.05 -17.51
C LYS A 153 4.29 4.02 -16.47
N ARG A 154 4.00 3.54 -15.25
CA ARG A 154 3.48 4.38 -14.16
C ARG A 154 4.49 5.45 -13.77
N ILE A 155 5.77 5.09 -13.58
CA ILE A 155 6.84 6.04 -13.28
C ILE A 155 6.99 7.06 -14.42
N SER A 156 7.00 6.62 -15.68
CA SER A 156 7.09 7.52 -16.84
C SER A 156 5.94 8.55 -16.84
N ASN A 157 4.71 8.09 -16.66
CA ASN A 157 3.53 8.95 -16.61
C ASN A 157 3.59 9.95 -15.45
N THR A 158 4.11 9.56 -14.30
CA THR A 158 4.31 10.41 -13.11
C THR A 158 5.31 11.53 -13.42
N ILE A 159 6.43 11.18 -14.03
CA ILE A 159 7.45 12.16 -14.46
C ILE A 159 6.90 13.13 -15.50
N ASP A 160 6.12 12.64 -16.47
CA ASP A 160 5.54 13.48 -17.54
C ASP A 160 4.46 14.44 -17.02
N LYS A 161 3.82 14.14 -15.90
CA LYS A 161 2.92 15.05 -15.17
C LYS A 161 3.67 16.11 -14.37
N GLY A 162 4.97 15.97 -14.19
CA GLY A 162 5.80 16.87 -13.39
C GLY A 162 5.83 16.54 -11.90
N ASP A 163 5.24 15.42 -11.49
CA ASP A 163 5.21 14.98 -10.10
C ASP A 163 6.59 14.52 -9.61
N GLN A 164 6.77 14.55 -8.28
CA GLN A 164 7.94 13.97 -7.63
C GLN A 164 7.81 12.44 -7.56
N VAL A 165 8.90 11.74 -7.81
CA VAL A 165 8.95 10.27 -7.80
C VAL A 165 10.28 9.76 -7.29
N ILE A 166 10.25 8.62 -6.61
CA ILE A 166 11.46 7.89 -6.23
C ILE A 166 11.98 7.10 -7.44
N ILE A 167 13.27 7.26 -7.72
CA ILE A 167 14.01 6.37 -8.61
C ILE A 167 15.03 5.61 -7.78
N TRP A 168 14.83 4.33 -7.63
CA TRP A 168 15.64 3.49 -6.74
C TRP A 168 17.10 3.44 -7.18
N PRO A 169 18.05 3.57 -6.24
CA PRO A 169 19.47 3.49 -6.54
C PRO A 169 19.88 2.05 -6.86
N THR A 170 20.95 1.88 -7.63
CA THR A 170 21.40 0.56 -8.11
C THR A 170 21.87 -0.40 -7.00
N GLN A 171 22.17 0.12 -5.83
CA GLN A 171 22.59 -0.66 -4.66
C GLN A 171 21.42 -1.37 -3.96
N VAL A 172 20.18 -0.93 -4.22
CA VAL A 172 18.96 -1.55 -3.68
C VAL A 172 18.46 -2.59 -4.68
N ASN A 173 18.46 -3.85 -4.26
CA ASN A 173 18.06 -4.97 -5.10
C ASN A 173 16.68 -5.53 -4.74
N GLU A 174 16.19 -5.22 -3.56
CA GLU A 174 14.89 -5.65 -3.07
C GLU A 174 13.77 -5.03 -3.90
N LYS A 175 12.68 -5.79 -4.05
CA LYS A 175 11.55 -5.41 -4.90
C LYS A 175 10.68 -4.31 -4.29
N ASP A 176 10.36 -4.41 -3.01
CA ASP A 176 9.44 -3.52 -2.30
C ASP A 176 10.03 -3.01 -0.98
N ILE A 177 9.40 -1.99 -0.41
CA ILE A 177 9.89 -1.35 0.83
C ILE A 177 9.91 -2.34 1.99
N ASN A 178 8.94 -3.25 2.09
CA ASN A 178 8.93 -4.25 3.16
C ASN A 178 10.16 -5.16 3.08
N ASP A 179 10.50 -5.65 1.89
CA ASP A 179 11.69 -6.48 1.68
C ASP A 179 12.98 -5.69 1.95
N MET A 180 13.04 -4.41 1.55
CA MET A 180 14.16 -3.51 1.86
C MET A 180 14.34 -3.32 3.38
N ALA A 181 13.25 -3.12 4.12
CA ALA A 181 13.27 -2.98 5.58
C ALA A 181 13.71 -4.28 6.26
N LEU A 182 13.32 -5.44 5.72
CA LEU A 182 13.79 -6.74 6.20
C LEU A 182 15.28 -6.95 5.95
N ALA A 183 15.81 -6.46 4.83
CA ALA A 183 17.23 -6.47 4.51
C ALA A 183 18.05 -5.48 5.34
N GLY A 184 17.40 -4.58 6.10
CA GLY A 184 18.07 -3.65 7.00
C GLY A 184 18.40 -2.29 6.39
N HIS A 185 17.82 -1.93 5.26
CA HIS A 185 17.98 -0.61 4.67
C HIS A 185 17.35 0.49 5.53
N ASP A 186 17.98 1.65 5.56
CA ASP A 186 17.38 2.89 6.08
C ASP A 186 16.47 3.50 5.01
N ILE A 187 15.19 3.14 5.07
CA ILE A 187 14.21 3.50 4.05
C ILE A 187 14.10 5.01 3.90
N MET A 188 13.96 5.76 5.00
CA MET A 188 13.76 7.19 4.93
C MET A 188 14.96 7.94 4.33
N SER A 189 16.18 7.51 4.65
CA SER A 189 17.39 8.06 4.03
C SER A 189 17.43 7.79 2.53
N ILE A 190 17.07 6.57 2.10
CA ILE A 190 17.01 6.23 0.66
C ILE A 190 15.98 7.08 -0.05
N LEU A 191 14.75 7.22 0.48
CA LEU A 191 13.69 8.01 -0.14
C LEU A 191 14.10 9.48 -0.29
N LYS A 192 14.62 10.10 0.78
CA LYS A 192 15.06 11.51 0.75
C LYS A 192 16.16 11.79 -0.27
N LEU A 193 17.10 10.86 -0.44
CA LEU A 193 18.23 11.00 -1.35
C LEU A 193 17.88 10.67 -2.81
N ASN A 194 16.77 10.02 -3.07
CA ASN A 194 16.39 9.53 -4.40
C ASN A 194 15.02 10.01 -4.88
N THR A 195 14.56 11.16 -4.35
CA THR A 195 13.38 11.87 -4.83
C THR A 195 13.78 12.79 -5.99
N TYR A 196 13.15 12.63 -7.13
CA TYR A 196 13.44 13.39 -8.34
C TYR A 196 12.17 13.90 -9.01
N SER A 197 12.31 14.99 -9.80
CA SER A 197 11.25 15.53 -10.68
C SER A 197 11.85 16.07 -11.98
N GLY A 198 11.01 16.38 -12.96
CA GLY A 198 11.40 17.03 -14.20
C GLY A 198 12.49 16.31 -14.99
N LEU A 199 13.48 17.05 -15.49
CA LEU A 199 14.54 16.49 -16.35
C LEU A 199 15.45 15.52 -15.59
N GLU A 200 15.76 15.80 -14.33
CA GLU A 200 16.60 14.91 -13.53
C GLU A 200 15.94 13.54 -13.35
N ALA A 201 14.63 13.53 -13.04
CA ALA A 201 13.87 12.29 -12.96
C ALA A 201 13.93 11.51 -14.28
N LYS A 202 13.80 12.18 -15.44
CA LYS A 202 13.90 11.52 -16.74
C LYS A 202 15.25 10.87 -16.98
N VAL A 203 16.34 11.54 -16.62
CA VAL A 203 17.70 10.99 -16.76
C VAL A 203 17.90 9.78 -15.84
N LYS A 204 17.55 9.91 -14.56
CA LYS A 204 17.66 8.81 -13.57
C LYS A 204 16.80 7.61 -13.98
N PHE A 205 15.56 7.85 -14.40
CA PHE A 205 14.63 6.83 -14.87
C PHE A 205 15.14 6.06 -16.07
N ASN A 206 15.72 6.74 -17.07
CA ASN A 206 16.30 6.09 -18.25
C ASN A 206 17.47 5.16 -17.90
N ASN A 207 18.22 5.49 -16.86
CA ASN A 207 19.30 4.62 -16.36
C ASN A 207 18.78 3.45 -15.50
N TRP A 208 17.63 3.65 -14.82
CA TRP A 208 17.04 2.64 -13.93
C TRP A 208 16.24 1.58 -14.69
N LYS A 209 15.40 1.97 -15.66
CA LYS A 209 14.55 1.04 -16.42
C LYS A 209 15.37 0.04 -17.24
N LYS A 210 14.84 -1.19 -17.37
CA LYS A 210 15.48 -2.31 -18.09
C LYS A 210 14.55 -2.95 -19.12
N VAL A 211 13.60 -2.20 -19.63
CA VAL A 211 12.61 -2.56 -20.68
C VAL A 211 12.45 -1.40 -21.65
#